data_cd356567ddbb3903a09b4fc8b68d22ab
#
_entry.id   cd356567ddbb3903a09b4fc8b68d22ab
#
_cell.length_a   1.000
_cell.length_b   1.000
_cell.length_c   1.000
_cell.angle_alpha   90.00
_cell.angle_beta   90.00
_cell.angle_gamma   90.00
#
_symmetry.space_group_name_H-M   'P 1'
#
loop_
_entity.id
_entity.type
_entity.pdbx_description
1 polymer ?
#
loop_
_entity_poly.entity_id
_entity_poly.type
_entity_poly.pdbx_seq_one_letter_code
_entity_poly.pdbx_strand_id
1 'polypeptide(L)'
;LRKKIVTVFFIISLILNILLAGVIVKGSIKEGAGDTKLSYAITGYKGNPEEDLINVINNTKREINIAIYNLDNEDIVDAISEVAERGVTVRVIADGENTENEDSKEIFNELAKLNIPIKIDTNEKMHIKLTIADNQTVVTGSFNYTKDSAEDNQEVLLTVENSSLASSMNDTFNELWNSSDLEDW
;
A
#
# COMPACT_ATOMS: atom_id res chain seq x y z
N LEU A 1 -37.06 -35.94 -29.72
CA LEU A 1 -36.93 -34.47 -29.63
C LEU A 1 -36.42 -34.02 -28.25
N ARG A 2 -37.01 -34.46 -27.13
CA ARG A 2 -36.64 -34.07 -25.75
C ARG A 2 -35.16 -34.34 -25.41
N LYS A 3 -34.59 -35.51 -25.75
CA LYS A 3 -33.18 -35.84 -25.47
C LYS A 3 -32.21 -34.90 -26.21
N LYS A 4 -32.49 -34.51 -27.46
CA LYS A 4 -31.65 -33.56 -28.21
C LYS A 4 -31.67 -32.17 -27.61
N ILE A 5 -32.82 -31.72 -27.13
CA ILE A 5 -32.96 -30.42 -26.45
C ILE A 5 -32.14 -30.38 -25.17
N VAL A 6 -32.20 -31.39 -24.31
CA VAL A 6 -31.41 -31.50 -23.06
C VAL A 6 -29.92 -31.50 -23.37
N THR A 7 -29.46 -32.21 -24.38
CA THR A 7 -28.03 -32.22 -24.78
C THR A 7 -27.56 -30.85 -25.25
N VAL A 8 -28.38 -30.11 -26.03
CA VAL A 8 -28.05 -28.76 -26.48
C VAL A 8 -27.93 -27.79 -25.29
N PHE A 9 -28.85 -27.85 -24.32
CA PHE A 9 -28.76 -27.03 -23.10
C PHE A 9 -27.53 -27.35 -22.26
N PHE A 10 -27.13 -28.62 -22.16
CA PHE A 10 -25.92 -29.02 -21.42
C PHE A 10 -24.65 -28.50 -22.09
N ILE A 11 -24.58 -28.53 -23.42
CA ILE A 11 -23.44 -28.01 -24.20
C ILE A 11 -23.36 -26.48 -24.05
N ILE A 12 -24.47 -25.76 -24.14
CA ILE A 12 -24.51 -24.30 -23.96
C ILE A 12 -24.08 -23.90 -22.54
N SER A 13 -24.57 -24.62 -21.51
CA SER A 13 -24.18 -24.39 -20.15
C SER A 13 -22.67 -24.64 -19.93
N LEU A 14 -22.13 -25.70 -20.52
CA LEU A 14 -20.70 -26.00 -20.44
C LEU A 14 -19.83 -24.91 -21.10
N ILE A 15 -20.23 -24.44 -22.28
CA ILE A 15 -19.56 -23.34 -23.00
C ILE A 15 -19.65 -22.06 -22.22
N LEU A 16 -20.79 -21.75 -21.62
CA LEU A 16 -20.97 -20.54 -20.78
C LEU A 16 -20.09 -20.59 -19.53
N ASN A 17 -19.97 -21.75 -18.87
CA ASN A 17 -19.08 -21.93 -17.73
C ASN A 17 -17.59 -21.81 -18.11
N ILE A 18 -17.19 -22.33 -19.27
CA ILE A 18 -15.83 -22.19 -19.80
C ILE A 18 -15.52 -20.72 -20.13
N LEU A 19 -16.48 -20.00 -20.73
CA LEU A 19 -16.34 -18.57 -21.02
C LEU A 19 -16.29 -17.74 -19.71
N LEU A 20 -17.13 -18.07 -18.73
CA LEU A 20 -17.13 -17.41 -17.42
C LEU A 20 -15.82 -17.68 -16.66
N ALA A 21 -15.32 -18.92 -16.67
CA ALA A 21 -14.02 -19.26 -16.11
C ALA A 21 -12.88 -18.53 -16.84
N GLY A 22 -12.95 -18.40 -18.17
CA GLY A 22 -11.99 -17.63 -18.96
C GLY A 22 -12.01 -16.12 -18.66
N VAL A 23 -13.17 -15.55 -18.30
CA VAL A 23 -13.29 -14.16 -17.86
C VAL A 23 -12.74 -13.97 -16.45
N ILE A 24 -13.02 -14.91 -15.54
CA ILE A 24 -12.48 -14.88 -14.17
C ILE A 24 -10.96 -15.03 -14.18
N VAL A 25 -10.39 -15.90 -15.03
CA VAL A 25 -8.93 -16.06 -15.15
C VAL A 25 -8.26 -14.84 -15.83
N LYS A 26 -8.97 -14.12 -16.73
CA LYS A 26 -8.45 -12.86 -17.29
C LYS A 26 -8.49 -11.68 -16.35
N GLY A 27 -9.26 -11.75 -15.26
CA GLY A 27 -9.26 -10.75 -14.18
C GLY A 27 -8.12 -10.94 -13.17
N SER A 28 -7.41 -12.07 -13.23
CA SER A 28 -6.29 -12.36 -12.35
C SER A 28 -4.99 -11.86 -12.98
N ILE A 29 -4.46 -10.78 -12.42
CA ILE A 29 -3.09 -10.30 -12.56
C ILE A 29 -2.59 -10.34 -14.02
N LYS A 30 -2.54 -9.20 -14.69
CA LYS A 30 -1.58 -9.02 -15.78
C LYS A 30 -0.20 -9.27 -15.16
N GLU A 31 0.35 -10.47 -15.32
CA GLU A 31 1.78 -10.68 -15.18
C GLU A 31 2.46 -9.76 -16.20
N GLY A 32 2.80 -8.56 -15.76
CA GLY A 32 3.76 -7.74 -16.45
C GLY A 32 5.07 -8.52 -16.39
N ALA A 33 5.52 -9.02 -17.52
CA ALA A 33 6.83 -9.65 -17.69
C ALA A 33 7.93 -8.58 -17.56
N GLY A 34 8.07 -7.99 -16.38
CA GLY A 34 9.21 -7.19 -15.95
C GLY A 34 9.94 -7.97 -14.88
N ASP A 35 11.27 -7.88 -14.88
CA ASP A 35 12.08 -8.47 -13.81
C ASP A 35 11.58 -7.95 -12.46
N THR A 36 10.97 -8.84 -11.66
CA THR A 36 10.53 -8.52 -10.31
C THR A 36 11.74 -8.68 -9.39
N LYS A 37 12.14 -7.58 -8.73
CA LYS A 37 13.10 -7.66 -7.63
C LYS A 37 12.33 -7.68 -6.31
N LEU A 38 12.73 -8.59 -5.45
CA LEU A 38 12.12 -8.78 -4.14
C LEU A 38 13.23 -8.86 -3.11
N SER A 39 13.12 -8.03 -2.08
CA SER A 39 13.94 -8.08 -0.89
C SER A 39 13.07 -8.04 0.36
N TYR A 40 13.64 -8.43 1.48
CA TYR A 40 12.97 -8.35 2.77
C TYR A 40 13.96 -8.10 3.90
N ALA A 41 13.48 -7.43 4.93
CA ALA A 41 14.16 -7.29 6.20
C ALA A 41 13.27 -7.78 7.35
N ILE A 42 13.90 -8.21 8.43
CA ILE A 42 13.22 -8.64 9.67
C ILE A 42 13.96 -8.02 10.84
N THR A 43 13.25 -7.22 11.62
CA THR A 43 13.81 -6.52 12.78
C THR A 43 14.55 -7.50 13.72
N GLY A 44 15.80 -7.19 14.03
CA GLY A 44 16.63 -7.98 14.91
C GLY A 44 17.22 -9.28 14.32
N TYR A 45 16.88 -9.64 13.08
CA TYR A 45 17.33 -10.89 12.45
C TYR A 45 18.06 -10.71 11.11
N LYS A 46 17.50 -9.92 10.20
CA LYS A 46 18.06 -9.75 8.86
C LYS A 46 17.74 -8.39 8.28
N GLY A 47 18.77 -7.64 7.90
CA GLY A 47 18.63 -6.30 7.37
C GLY A 47 18.15 -5.32 8.44
N ASN A 48 17.69 -4.18 8.00
CA ASN A 48 17.09 -3.14 8.83
C ASN A 48 15.83 -2.63 8.13
N PRO A 49 14.61 -2.99 8.61
CA PRO A 49 13.36 -2.55 8.00
C PRO A 49 13.22 -1.04 7.91
N GLU A 50 13.62 -0.31 8.93
CA GLU A 50 13.58 1.14 8.98
C GLU A 50 14.49 1.77 7.90
N GLU A 51 15.75 1.36 7.85
CA GLU A 51 16.71 1.84 6.85
C GLU A 51 16.26 1.51 5.42
N ASP A 52 15.74 0.29 5.19
CA ASP A 52 15.22 -0.12 3.88
C ASP A 52 14.03 0.74 3.46
N LEU A 53 13.09 1.06 4.37
CA LEU A 53 11.97 1.96 4.11
C LEU A 53 12.44 3.38 3.82
N ILE A 54 13.30 3.94 4.66
CA ILE A 54 13.88 5.29 4.50
C ILE A 54 14.61 5.39 3.16
N ASN A 55 15.36 4.36 2.77
CA ASN A 55 16.02 4.32 1.47
C ASN A 55 15.03 4.36 0.30
N VAL A 56 13.90 3.65 0.38
CA VAL A 56 12.85 3.74 -0.65
C VAL A 56 12.25 5.14 -0.70
N ILE A 57 11.90 5.74 0.44
CA ILE A 57 11.37 7.11 0.53
C ILE A 57 12.35 8.09 -0.10
N ASN A 58 13.62 8.08 0.34
CA ASN A 58 14.66 9.00 -0.11
C ASN A 58 14.99 8.88 -1.60
N ASN A 59 14.84 7.71 -2.18
CA ASN A 59 15.07 7.49 -3.62
C ASN A 59 13.89 7.83 -4.51
N THR A 60 12.70 8.12 -3.94
CA THR A 60 11.51 8.51 -4.69
C THR A 60 11.71 9.85 -5.41
N LYS A 61 11.23 9.95 -6.66
CA LYS A 61 11.49 11.10 -7.54
C LYS A 61 10.22 11.87 -7.94
N ARG A 62 9.06 11.24 -7.93
CA ARG A 62 7.81 11.83 -8.46
C ARG A 62 6.67 11.82 -7.47
N GLU A 63 6.35 10.64 -6.95
CA GLU A 63 5.20 10.46 -6.07
C GLU A 63 5.42 9.32 -5.08
N ILE A 64 4.88 9.50 -3.89
CA ILE A 64 4.83 8.46 -2.86
C ILE A 64 3.46 8.47 -2.19
N ASN A 65 2.84 7.30 -2.11
CA ASN A 65 1.56 7.07 -1.48
C ASN A 65 1.76 6.15 -0.28
N ILE A 66 1.34 6.59 0.89
CA ILE A 66 1.53 5.90 2.16
C ILE A 66 0.17 5.63 2.78
N ALA A 67 -0.13 4.36 3.10
CA ALA A 67 -1.24 3.99 3.97
C ALA A 67 -0.66 3.30 5.21
N ILE A 68 -0.82 3.92 6.38
CA ILE A 68 -0.11 3.49 7.59
C ILE A 68 -0.99 3.47 8.82
N TYR A 69 -0.95 2.36 9.55
CA TYR A 69 -1.67 2.19 10.80
C TYR A 69 -1.11 3.06 11.91
N ASN A 70 0.21 3.06 12.12
CA ASN A 70 0.86 3.86 13.17
C ASN A 70 2.17 4.46 12.67
N LEU A 71 2.37 5.75 12.95
CA LEU A 71 3.53 6.55 12.55
C LEU A 71 3.96 7.42 13.72
N ASP A 72 5.10 7.08 14.33
CA ASP A 72 5.72 7.85 15.42
C ASP A 72 7.26 7.83 15.38
N ASN A 73 7.84 7.24 14.34
CA ASN A 73 9.29 7.21 14.16
C ASN A 73 9.77 8.49 13.47
N GLU A 74 10.55 9.29 14.20
CA GLU A 74 11.06 10.59 13.76
C GLU A 74 11.91 10.49 12.48
N ASP A 75 12.78 9.47 12.36
CA ASP A 75 13.65 9.30 11.18
C ASP A 75 12.83 9.03 9.90
N ILE A 76 11.73 8.28 10.04
CA ILE A 76 10.79 8.04 8.91
C ILE A 76 10.00 9.31 8.58
N VAL A 77 9.55 10.06 9.59
CA VAL A 77 8.84 11.34 9.42
C VAL A 77 9.75 12.36 8.73
N ASP A 78 11.01 12.44 9.15
CA ASP A 78 12.01 13.30 8.52
C ASP A 78 12.22 12.93 7.05
N ALA A 79 12.35 11.65 6.73
CA ALA A 79 12.48 11.19 5.35
C ALA A 79 11.24 11.55 4.48
N ILE A 80 10.03 11.43 5.03
CA ILE A 80 8.78 11.84 4.36
C ILE A 80 8.78 13.36 4.14
N SER A 81 9.21 14.13 5.12
CA SER A 81 9.28 15.59 5.06
C SER A 81 10.30 16.04 4.01
N GLU A 82 11.51 15.50 4.04
CA GLU A 82 12.57 15.83 3.09
C GLU A 82 12.19 15.51 1.63
N VAL A 83 11.50 14.38 1.38
CA VAL A 83 11.08 14.03 0.04
C VAL A 83 9.99 14.98 -0.46
N ALA A 84 9.09 15.44 0.40
CA ALA A 84 8.09 16.44 0.06
C ALA A 84 8.73 17.81 -0.25
N GLU A 85 9.71 18.25 0.54
CA GLU A 85 10.46 19.49 0.32
C GLU A 85 11.24 19.49 -1.00
N ARG A 86 11.65 18.31 -1.48
CA ARG A 86 12.26 18.14 -2.82
C ARG A 86 11.25 18.24 -3.97
N GLY A 87 9.95 18.41 -3.68
CA GLY A 87 8.87 18.56 -4.65
C GLY A 87 8.26 17.25 -5.13
N VAL A 88 8.50 16.14 -4.41
CA VAL A 88 7.80 14.87 -4.65
C VAL A 88 6.37 15.00 -4.13
N THR A 89 5.40 14.50 -4.89
CA THR A 89 4.00 14.45 -4.45
C THR A 89 3.84 13.36 -3.39
N VAL A 90 3.51 13.75 -2.16
CA VAL A 90 3.27 12.83 -1.04
C VAL A 90 1.80 12.81 -0.69
N ARG A 91 1.21 11.63 -0.44
CA ARG A 91 -0.13 11.47 0.13
C ARG A 91 -0.09 10.44 1.24
N VAL A 92 -0.79 10.71 2.34
CA VAL A 92 -0.83 9.83 3.51
C VAL A 92 -2.27 9.49 3.87
N ILE A 93 -2.56 8.20 4.08
CA ILE A 93 -3.78 7.73 4.75
C ILE A 93 -3.34 7.14 6.08
N ALA A 94 -3.95 7.56 7.18
CA ALA A 94 -3.65 7.05 8.52
C ALA A 94 -4.91 6.53 9.21
N ASP A 95 -4.71 5.66 10.19
CA ASP A 95 -5.76 5.15 11.06
C ASP A 95 -6.19 6.21 12.08
N GLY A 96 -7.50 6.43 12.25
CA GLY A 96 -8.04 7.46 13.12
C GLY A 96 -7.73 7.24 14.59
N GLU A 97 -7.82 6.00 15.09
CA GLU A 97 -7.53 5.67 16.48
C GLU A 97 -6.09 6.01 16.87
N ASN A 98 -5.14 5.80 15.94
CA ASN A 98 -3.73 6.07 16.18
C ASN A 98 -3.32 7.54 15.95
N THR A 99 -4.20 8.38 15.48
CA THR A 99 -3.95 9.83 15.31
C THR A 99 -4.50 10.67 16.48
N GLU A 100 -5.18 10.05 17.45
CA GLU A 100 -5.82 10.80 18.55
C GLU A 100 -4.86 11.20 19.68
N ASN A 101 -3.71 10.53 19.86
CA ASN A 101 -2.75 10.89 20.90
C ASN A 101 -1.95 12.15 20.51
N GLU A 102 -1.42 12.86 21.51
CA GLU A 102 -0.77 14.16 21.29
C GLU A 102 0.50 14.07 20.44
N ASP A 103 1.31 13.01 20.62
CA ASP A 103 2.57 12.84 19.87
C ASP A 103 2.27 12.60 18.37
N SER A 104 1.29 11.74 18.07
CA SER A 104 0.85 11.52 16.67
C SER A 104 0.24 12.78 16.05
N LYS A 105 -0.56 13.54 16.81
CA LYS A 105 -1.11 14.83 16.34
C LYS A 105 -0.02 15.81 15.95
N GLU A 106 1.07 15.89 16.74
CA GLU A 106 2.20 16.75 16.42
C GLU A 106 2.83 16.36 15.10
N ILE A 107 3.10 15.08 14.87
CA ILE A 107 3.65 14.53 13.62
C ILE A 107 2.76 14.85 12.42
N PHE A 108 1.47 14.53 12.50
CA PHE A 108 0.56 14.79 11.35
C PHE A 108 0.39 16.30 11.10
N ASN A 109 0.41 17.13 12.14
CA ASN A 109 0.42 18.59 11.99
C ASN A 109 1.71 19.10 11.33
N GLU A 110 2.87 18.50 11.61
CA GLU A 110 4.13 18.84 10.95
C GLU A 110 4.08 18.48 9.46
N LEU A 111 3.65 17.29 9.12
CA LEU A 111 3.48 16.87 7.72
C LEU A 111 2.47 17.77 6.99
N ALA A 112 1.36 18.14 7.64
CA ALA A 112 0.37 19.05 7.06
C ALA A 112 0.91 20.47 6.80
N LYS A 113 1.83 20.99 7.65
CA LYS A 113 2.50 22.28 7.40
C LYS A 113 3.34 22.29 6.11
N LEU A 114 3.81 21.12 5.65
CA LEU A 114 4.51 20.95 4.39
C LEU A 114 3.54 20.80 3.20
N ASN A 115 2.24 21.02 3.41
CA ASN A 115 1.17 20.82 2.44
C ASN A 115 1.07 19.37 1.93
N ILE A 116 1.44 18.39 2.73
CA ILE A 116 1.19 16.98 2.45
C ILE A 116 -0.30 16.70 2.69
N PRO A 117 -1.07 16.26 1.68
CA PRO A 117 -2.44 15.85 1.87
C PRO A 117 -2.49 14.60 2.76
N ILE A 118 -3.28 14.65 3.83
CA ILE A 118 -3.45 13.57 4.78
C ILE A 118 -4.93 13.26 4.91
N LYS A 119 -5.31 12.01 4.87
CA LYS A 119 -6.65 11.52 5.15
C LYS A 119 -6.64 10.51 6.29
N ILE A 120 -7.70 10.53 7.08
CA ILE A 120 -7.86 9.70 8.28
C ILE A 120 -9.06 8.79 8.12
N ASP A 121 -8.86 7.49 8.36
CA ASP A 121 -9.96 6.54 8.46
C ASP A 121 -10.52 6.54 9.90
N THR A 122 -11.70 7.12 10.07
CA THR A 122 -12.39 7.22 11.36
C THR A 122 -13.49 6.18 11.53
N ASN A 123 -13.81 5.40 10.49
CA ASN A 123 -14.91 4.45 10.49
C ASN A 123 -14.49 3.02 10.82
N GLU A 124 -13.39 2.57 10.24
CA GLU A 124 -12.88 1.21 10.43
C GLU A 124 -11.40 1.25 10.82
N LYS A 125 -10.94 0.16 11.43
CA LYS A 125 -9.51 0.02 11.75
C LYS A 125 -8.69 -0.23 10.50
N MET A 126 -8.02 0.80 10.02
CA MET A 126 -7.11 0.73 8.87
C MET A 126 -5.75 0.16 9.27
N HIS A 127 -5.60 -1.17 9.32
CA HIS A 127 -4.38 -1.85 9.79
C HIS A 127 -3.36 -2.11 8.66
N ILE A 128 -3.32 -1.23 7.65
CA ILE A 128 -2.41 -1.32 6.50
C ILE A 128 -1.04 -0.74 6.85
N LYS A 129 0.02 -1.30 6.27
CA LYS A 129 1.37 -0.77 6.22
C LYS A 129 1.82 -0.90 4.78
N LEU A 130 1.68 0.18 4.03
CA LEU A 130 1.91 0.22 2.59
C LEU A 130 2.57 1.54 2.19
N THR A 131 3.65 1.43 1.45
CA THR A 131 4.25 2.56 0.72
C THR A 131 4.38 2.18 -0.73
N ILE A 132 3.92 3.05 -1.64
CA ILE A 132 4.04 2.90 -3.09
C ILE A 132 4.85 4.08 -3.60
N ALA A 133 6.05 3.82 -4.13
CA ALA A 133 6.98 4.82 -4.61
C ALA A 133 7.08 4.79 -6.14
N ASP A 134 6.90 5.97 -6.78
CA ASP A 134 7.04 6.20 -8.22
C ASP A 134 6.21 5.27 -9.13
N ASN A 135 5.18 4.62 -8.59
CA ASN A 135 4.42 3.57 -9.27
C ASN A 135 5.32 2.41 -9.77
N GLN A 136 6.40 2.13 -9.05
CA GLN A 136 7.40 1.10 -9.38
C GLN A 136 7.74 0.20 -8.22
N THR A 137 7.83 0.75 -7.00
CA THR A 137 8.24 0.02 -5.80
C THR A 137 7.09 -0.01 -4.80
N VAL A 138 6.84 -1.18 -4.25
CA VAL A 138 5.89 -1.42 -3.16
C VAL A 138 6.66 -1.86 -1.93
N VAL A 139 6.39 -1.22 -0.81
CA VAL A 139 6.87 -1.65 0.51
C VAL A 139 5.66 -2.00 1.37
N THR A 140 5.66 -3.19 1.96
CA THR A 140 4.58 -3.65 2.83
C THR A 140 5.07 -4.71 3.81
N GLY A 141 4.24 -5.10 4.75
CA GLY A 141 4.56 -6.10 5.77
C GLY A 141 3.81 -5.89 7.06
N SER A 142 4.41 -6.32 8.17
CA SER A 142 3.88 -6.05 9.50
C SER A 142 4.47 -4.79 10.16
N PHE A 143 5.59 -4.29 9.63
CA PHE A 143 6.36 -3.16 10.17
C PHE A 143 5.53 -1.87 10.19
N ASN A 144 5.13 -1.41 11.39
CA ASN A 144 4.61 -0.06 11.58
C ASN A 144 5.76 0.94 11.47
N TYR A 145 5.44 2.19 11.16
CA TYR A 145 6.45 3.25 11.06
C TYR A 145 6.68 3.87 12.44
N THR A 146 7.05 2.99 13.40
CA THR A 146 7.21 3.33 14.82
C THR A 146 8.58 2.92 15.34
N LYS A 147 9.03 3.57 16.41
CA LYS A 147 10.25 3.19 17.12
C LYS A 147 10.19 1.76 17.63
N ASP A 148 9.08 1.36 18.22
CA ASP A 148 8.91 0.00 18.75
C ASP A 148 9.07 -1.07 17.63
N SER A 149 8.56 -0.78 16.43
CA SER A 149 8.74 -1.70 15.27
C SER A 149 10.18 -1.76 14.78
N ALA A 150 10.94 -0.65 14.92
CA ALA A 150 12.32 -0.58 14.50
C ALA A 150 13.28 -1.27 15.50
N GLU A 151 13.01 -1.16 16.79
CA GLU A 151 13.96 -1.52 17.85
C GLU A 151 13.54 -2.75 18.67
N ASP A 152 12.25 -2.86 19.03
CA ASP A 152 11.78 -3.80 20.05
C ASP A 152 10.95 -4.96 19.50
N ASN A 153 10.17 -4.75 18.44
CA ASN A 153 9.29 -5.75 17.89
C ASN A 153 9.98 -6.59 16.80
N GLN A 154 9.50 -7.82 16.61
CA GLN A 154 9.89 -8.66 15.48
C GLN A 154 8.94 -8.39 14.30
N GLU A 155 9.38 -7.60 13.35
CA GLU A 155 8.58 -7.16 12.22
C GLU A 155 9.21 -7.58 10.88
N VAL A 156 8.37 -7.73 9.88
CA VAL A 156 8.78 -8.00 8.50
C VAL A 156 8.48 -6.80 7.63
N LEU A 157 9.46 -6.37 6.86
CA LEU A 157 9.30 -5.44 5.75
C LEU A 157 9.64 -6.18 4.45
N LEU A 158 8.76 -6.08 3.47
CA LEU A 158 8.93 -6.62 2.13
C LEU A 158 9.01 -5.46 1.14
N THR A 159 10.05 -5.44 0.31
CA THR A 159 10.21 -4.47 -0.78
C THR A 159 10.14 -5.20 -2.11
N VAL A 160 9.24 -4.76 -2.98
CA VAL A 160 8.99 -5.34 -4.30
C VAL A 160 9.11 -4.26 -5.38
N GLU A 161 10.12 -4.38 -6.23
CA GLU A 161 10.22 -3.56 -7.45
C GLU A 161 9.50 -4.30 -8.59
N ASN A 162 8.28 -3.87 -8.89
CA ASN A 162 7.46 -4.37 -9.99
C ASN A 162 6.38 -3.34 -10.35
N SER A 163 6.47 -2.74 -11.50
CA SER A 163 5.56 -1.67 -11.93
C SER A 163 4.11 -2.11 -12.09
N SER A 164 3.86 -3.37 -12.48
CA SER A 164 2.48 -3.88 -12.61
C SER A 164 1.82 -4.05 -11.24
N LEU A 165 2.55 -4.57 -10.25
CA LEU A 165 2.08 -4.67 -8.88
C LEU A 165 1.88 -3.27 -8.29
N ALA A 166 2.86 -2.38 -8.43
CA ALA A 166 2.79 -1.03 -7.93
C ALA A 166 1.59 -0.26 -8.53
N SER A 167 1.35 -0.40 -9.84
CA SER A 167 0.19 0.20 -10.50
C SER A 167 -1.14 -0.36 -9.94
N SER A 168 -1.25 -1.67 -9.78
CA SER A 168 -2.46 -2.29 -9.23
C SER A 168 -2.73 -1.86 -7.78
N MET A 169 -1.68 -1.79 -6.95
CA MET A 169 -1.81 -1.32 -5.57
C MET A 169 -2.10 0.19 -5.50
N ASN A 170 -1.57 0.96 -6.45
CA ASN A 170 -1.87 2.38 -6.55
C ASN A 170 -3.32 2.64 -6.96
N ASP A 171 -3.89 1.81 -7.84
CA ASP A 171 -5.32 1.85 -8.16
C ASP A 171 -6.16 1.62 -6.90
N THR A 172 -5.82 0.60 -6.09
CA THR A 172 -6.49 0.33 -4.81
C THR A 172 -6.29 1.47 -3.80
N PHE A 173 -5.08 2.03 -3.69
CA PHE A 173 -4.83 3.21 -2.87
C PHE A 173 -5.71 4.40 -3.30
N ASN A 174 -5.86 4.62 -4.60
CA ASN A 174 -6.71 5.69 -5.12
C ASN A 174 -8.21 5.44 -4.84
N GLU A 175 -8.67 4.20 -4.88
CA GLU A 175 -10.03 3.84 -4.47
C GLU A 175 -10.24 4.18 -2.99
N LEU A 176 -9.32 3.75 -2.12
CA LEU A 176 -9.35 4.08 -0.70
C LEU A 176 -9.28 5.60 -0.47
N TRP A 177 -8.35 6.30 -1.12
CA TRP A 177 -8.18 7.75 -1.03
C TRP A 177 -9.46 8.54 -1.35
N ASN A 178 -10.25 8.04 -2.28
CA ASN A 178 -11.50 8.66 -2.71
C ASN A 178 -12.74 8.12 -1.97
N SER A 179 -12.56 7.24 -0.97
CA SER A 179 -13.67 6.76 -0.15
C SER A 179 -14.30 7.91 0.63
N SER A 180 -15.63 7.84 0.79
CA SER A 180 -16.37 8.73 1.69
C SER A 180 -16.14 8.45 3.17
N ASP A 181 -15.44 7.36 3.48
CA ASP A 181 -15.16 6.91 4.85
C ASP A 181 -13.90 7.60 5.42
N LEU A 182 -13.14 8.29 4.57
CA LEU A 182 -11.96 9.05 4.97
C LEU A 182 -12.29 10.53 5.17
N GLU A 183 -11.75 11.10 6.24
CA GLU A 183 -11.83 12.54 6.54
C GLU A 183 -10.46 13.20 6.26
N ASP A 184 -10.47 14.46 5.82
CA ASP A 184 -9.25 15.24 5.67
C ASP A 184 -8.71 15.64 7.05
N TRP A 185 -7.38 15.55 7.27
CA TRP A 185 -6.68 15.94 8.49
C TRP A 185 -6.70 17.44 8.73
#